data_74a4b5baf496a16ddecc62a148cb066f
#
_entry.id   74a4b5baf496a16ddecc62a148cb066f
#
_cell.length_a   1.000
_cell.length_b   1.000
_cell.length_c   1.000
_cell.angle_alpha   90.00
_cell.angle_beta   90.00
_cell.angle_gamma   90.00
#
_symmetry.space_group_name_H-M   'P 1'
#
loop_
_entity.id
_entity.type
_entity.pdbx_description
1 polymer ?
#
loop_
_entity_poly.entity_id
_entity_poly.type
_entity_poly.pdbx_seq_one_letter_code
_entity_poly.pdbx_strand_id
1 'polypeptide(L)'
;MNNKPCEPTDGAHYIAHSLKQLGVSHVFFMDAILRPTLVLMEEHGIIRILAHSEKSAAYMADGYARITNRVGVCLAQSVGAANLAAGLQDAYLHRAPLVAMTGRKEPMLRHRNAYQEVSHTPLFSSTTKDSIDVAEARELPHLLAQAFRTATDGSPGPVHLDLNGLGGEILEKGKVPNPTLPDATLGHLPEHRPLASPEMIAAATARLAKAKRPVLVVGTGAIQVGAHDEIKQLAEKLSIPIATSLGGRTIVPTTHPLHIGTVGTYSAPPGNLLVFNADLVIYIGCHAGDQPTNNYKVPAPGTPIIQIDLDGQEIGRNYPNTTVVWGCPRQAVTDLAAANEQVVGWSDWAKHAAAVVAEWRAGLASLATSDTPPITVERLCHEISQALPKNGILVADTGYSGIWTATLLDLPHEGQSYLRAAGSLGWAFPAALGAQCGAPDRPVVCFSGDGAFYYHLSELETQRRWNLPVVTVINNNSGFGQGTQKIASFYQGREGGNPEEINRFGPTNFAAIARNFGIEGIRIEDPADLALALTRAIAARKPVLLDVITDIHPRAPEAWEPPAA
;
A
#
# COMPACT_ATOMS: atom_id res chain seq x y z
N MET A 1 15.87 -26.13 26.93
CA MET A 1 14.66 -26.45 26.17
C MET A 1 14.80 -27.87 25.69
N ASN A 2 13.87 -28.78 26.09
CA ASN A 2 13.97 -30.21 25.77
C ASN A 2 13.73 -30.42 24.26
N ASN A 3 14.81 -30.68 23.51
CA ASN A 3 14.73 -31.19 22.14
C ASN A 3 14.29 -32.67 22.17
N LYS A 4 13.01 -32.95 22.40
CA LYS A 4 12.48 -34.24 21.97
C LYS A 4 12.42 -34.19 20.42
N PRO A 5 12.92 -35.19 19.70
CA PRO A 5 12.70 -35.28 18.26
C PRO A 5 11.19 -35.28 18.03
N CYS A 6 10.72 -34.32 17.23
CA CYS A 6 9.31 -34.24 16.85
C CYS A 6 9.00 -35.45 15.97
N GLU A 7 7.86 -36.11 16.18
CA GLU A 7 7.49 -37.28 15.37
C GLU A 7 7.34 -36.88 13.90
N PRO A 8 7.71 -37.73 12.94
CA PRO A 8 7.53 -37.46 11.52
C PRO A 8 6.08 -37.15 11.21
N THR A 9 5.85 -36.11 10.41
CA THR A 9 4.52 -35.67 9.99
C THR A 9 4.41 -35.63 8.46
N ASP A 10 3.22 -35.41 7.91
CA ASP A 10 3.07 -35.12 6.49
C ASP A 10 3.17 -33.62 6.20
N GLY A 11 3.23 -33.28 4.89
CA GLY A 11 3.38 -31.90 4.46
C GLY A 11 2.18 -31.03 4.82
N ALA A 12 0.95 -31.56 4.81
CA ALA A 12 -0.25 -30.80 5.12
C ALA A 12 -0.25 -30.33 6.59
N HIS A 13 -0.01 -31.25 7.53
CA HIS A 13 0.10 -30.91 8.96
C HIS A 13 1.28 -29.98 9.21
N TYR A 14 2.42 -30.21 8.56
CA TYR A 14 3.58 -29.35 8.73
C TYR A 14 3.32 -27.90 8.29
N ILE A 15 2.71 -27.69 7.10
CA ILE A 15 2.37 -26.33 6.61
C ILE A 15 1.40 -25.66 7.57
N ALA A 16 0.28 -26.30 7.94
CA ALA A 16 -0.73 -25.72 8.81
C ALA A 16 -0.13 -25.31 10.18
N HIS A 17 0.69 -26.18 10.78
CA HIS A 17 1.33 -25.93 12.06
C HIS A 17 2.38 -24.81 11.98
N SER A 18 3.18 -24.78 10.89
CA SER A 18 4.17 -23.73 10.66
C SER A 18 3.53 -22.36 10.46
N LEU A 19 2.45 -22.27 9.68
CA LEU A 19 1.72 -21.02 9.50
C LEU A 19 1.16 -20.50 10.83
N LYS A 20 0.63 -21.40 11.68
CA LYS A 20 0.20 -21.03 13.04
C LYS A 20 1.36 -20.51 13.89
N GLN A 21 2.49 -21.20 13.89
CA GLN A 21 3.71 -20.83 14.62
C GLN A 21 4.22 -19.44 14.17
N LEU A 22 4.15 -19.16 12.89
CA LEU A 22 4.52 -17.86 12.28
C LEU A 22 3.49 -16.75 12.55
N GLY A 23 2.42 -17.05 13.30
CA GLY A 23 1.39 -16.07 13.66
C GLY A 23 0.46 -15.67 12.52
N VAL A 24 0.37 -16.49 11.46
CA VAL A 24 -0.60 -16.29 10.38
C VAL A 24 -2.01 -16.51 10.94
N SER A 25 -2.85 -15.49 10.87
CA SER A 25 -4.25 -15.54 11.33
C SER A 25 -5.24 -15.70 10.19
N HIS A 26 -4.87 -15.24 8.98
CA HIS A 26 -5.71 -15.29 7.79
C HIS A 26 -4.92 -15.79 6.59
N VAL A 27 -5.57 -16.57 5.75
CA VAL A 27 -5.08 -17.00 4.44
C VAL A 27 -6.11 -16.62 3.39
N PHE A 28 -5.68 -16.00 2.30
CA PHE A 28 -6.54 -15.56 1.20
C PHE A 28 -6.29 -16.46 -0.01
N PHE A 29 -7.33 -17.02 -0.60
CA PHE A 29 -7.12 -18.05 -1.62
C PHE A 29 -8.24 -18.14 -2.65
N MET A 30 -7.93 -18.75 -3.77
CA MET A 30 -8.90 -19.30 -4.71
C MET A 30 -8.82 -20.83 -4.64
N ASP A 31 -9.95 -21.51 -4.78
CA ASP A 31 -10.05 -22.97 -4.58
C ASP A 31 -9.08 -23.81 -5.43
N ALA A 32 -9.01 -25.09 -5.12
CA ALA A 32 -8.18 -26.14 -5.71
C ALA A 32 -6.69 -26.12 -5.31
N ILE A 33 -6.34 -25.52 -4.20
CA ILE A 33 -4.98 -25.48 -3.64
C ILE A 33 -4.99 -25.94 -2.17
N LEU A 34 -4.03 -26.80 -1.79
CA LEU A 34 -3.74 -27.20 -0.40
C LEU A 34 -4.99 -27.58 0.43
N ARG A 35 -5.93 -28.35 -0.14
CA ARG A 35 -7.22 -28.64 0.48
C ARG A 35 -7.11 -29.34 1.84
N PRO A 36 -6.30 -30.42 2.02
CA PRO A 36 -6.04 -30.99 3.33
C PRO A 36 -5.47 -29.98 4.33
N THR A 37 -4.50 -29.16 3.91
CA THR A 37 -3.91 -28.10 4.74
C THR A 37 -4.95 -27.05 5.15
N LEU A 38 -5.82 -26.62 4.22
CA LEU A 38 -6.92 -25.67 4.53
C LEU A 38 -7.91 -26.24 5.57
N VAL A 39 -8.16 -27.55 5.56
CA VAL A 39 -8.98 -28.20 6.60
C VAL A 39 -8.27 -28.15 7.95
N LEU A 40 -6.99 -28.52 8.00
CA LEU A 40 -6.18 -28.51 9.22
C LEU A 40 -5.96 -27.10 9.80
N MET A 41 -5.96 -26.06 8.98
CA MET A 41 -5.88 -24.68 9.45
C MET A 41 -7.03 -24.30 10.40
N GLU A 42 -8.19 -24.95 10.31
CA GLU A 42 -9.32 -24.73 11.22
C GLU A 42 -8.97 -25.08 12.66
N GLU A 43 -8.32 -26.21 12.86
CA GLU A 43 -7.88 -26.68 14.17
C GLU A 43 -6.87 -25.71 14.82
N HIS A 44 -6.13 -24.98 14.00
CA HIS A 44 -5.15 -23.97 14.41
C HIS A 44 -5.74 -22.56 14.54
N GLY A 45 -7.04 -22.37 14.27
CA GLY A 45 -7.72 -21.07 14.32
C GLY A 45 -7.26 -20.10 13.24
N ILE A 46 -6.75 -20.59 12.10
CA ILE A 46 -6.42 -19.78 10.93
C ILE A 46 -7.70 -19.62 10.08
N ILE A 47 -8.08 -18.38 9.83
CA ILE A 47 -9.24 -18.04 9.02
C ILE A 47 -8.87 -18.13 7.53
N ARG A 48 -9.69 -18.81 6.74
CA ARG A 48 -9.49 -19.05 5.32
C ARG A 48 -10.49 -18.26 4.50
N ILE A 49 -10.05 -17.18 3.87
CA ILE A 49 -10.89 -16.28 3.08
C ILE A 49 -10.84 -16.73 1.62
N LEU A 50 -11.90 -17.40 1.17
CA LEU A 50 -12.10 -17.70 -0.24
C LEU A 50 -12.52 -16.44 -0.99
N ALA A 51 -11.71 -16.02 -1.96
CA ALA A 51 -11.97 -14.90 -2.86
C ALA A 51 -12.65 -15.33 -4.16
N HIS A 52 -13.02 -14.39 -5.02
CA HIS A 52 -13.59 -14.65 -6.34
C HIS A 52 -12.58 -14.55 -7.49
N SER A 53 -11.33 -14.22 -7.16
CA SER A 53 -10.18 -14.33 -8.07
C SER A 53 -8.86 -14.44 -7.29
N GLU A 54 -7.85 -15.03 -7.91
CA GLU A 54 -6.51 -15.14 -7.33
C GLU A 54 -5.87 -13.76 -7.14
N LYS A 55 -6.15 -12.84 -8.07
CA LYS A 55 -5.72 -11.45 -7.99
C LYS A 55 -6.31 -10.73 -6.78
N SER A 56 -7.60 -10.93 -6.50
CA SER A 56 -8.25 -10.43 -5.28
C SER A 56 -7.64 -11.03 -4.02
N ALA A 57 -7.33 -12.32 -4.02
CA ALA A 57 -6.67 -12.98 -2.88
C ALA A 57 -5.31 -12.35 -2.58
N ALA A 58 -4.50 -12.05 -3.62
CA ALA A 58 -3.23 -11.34 -3.45
C ALA A 58 -3.43 -9.92 -2.91
N TYR A 59 -4.43 -9.17 -3.40
CA TYR A 59 -4.72 -7.81 -2.91
C TYR A 59 -5.26 -7.80 -1.48
N MET A 60 -6.07 -8.79 -1.07
CA MET A 60 -6.49 -8.95 0.33
C MET A 60 -5.27 -9.24 1.23
N ALA A 61 -4.38 -10.15 0.80
CA ALA A 61 -3.14 -10.44 1.54
C ALA A 61 -2.25 -9.19 1.66
N ASP A 62 -2.17 -8.38 0.62
CA ASP A 62 -1.41 -7.12 0.59
C ASP A 62 -1.99 -6.08 1.56
N GLY A 63 -3.31 -5.82 1.49
CA GLY A 63 -3.99 -4.93 2.43
C GLY A 63 -3.83 -5.36 3.89
N TYR A 64 -3.93 -6.67 4.16
CA TYR A 64 -3.66 -7.26 5.47
C TYR A 64 -2.23 -7.00 5.93
N ALA A 65 -1.24 -7.29 5.07
CA ALA A 65 0.18 -7.14 5.41
C ALA A 65 0.54 -5.68 5.73
N ARG A 66 0.07 -4.72 4.92
CA ARG A 66 0.35 -3.30 5.11
C ARG A 66 -0.21 -2.73 6.41
N ILE A 67 -1.36 -3.22 6.89
CA ILE A 67 -1.97 -2.71 8.12
C ILE A 67 -1.45 -3.41 9.37
N THR A 68 -0.99 -4.66 9.25
CA THR A 68 -0.55 -5.46 10.40
C THR A 68 0.98 -5.50 10.59
N ASN A 69 1.76 -5.11 9.57
CA ASN A 69 3.20 -5.36 9.49
C ASN A 69 3.58 -6.86 9.64
N ARG A 70 2.64 -7.75 9.29
CA ARG A 70 2.83 -9.21 9.27
C ARG A 70 2.85 -9.72 7.85
N VAL A 71 3.38 -10.91 7.65
CA VAL A 71 3.37 -11.56 6.34
C VAL A 71 1.93 -11.91 5.95
N GLY A 72 1.48 -11.38 4.81
CA GLY A 72 0.24 -11.79 4.17
C GLY A 72 0.43 -13.09 3.41
N VAL A 73 -0.51 -14.03 3.50
CA VAL A 73 -0.43 -15.34 2.83
C VAL A 73 -1.55 -15.47 1.81
N CYS A 74 -1.19 -15.77 0.55
CA CYS A 74 -2.16 -16.02 -0.51
C CYS A 74 -1.84 -17.29 -1.31
N LEU A 75 -2.89 -17.99 -1.78
CA LEU A 75 -2.76 -19.30 -2.40
C LEU A 75 -3.53 -19.37 -3.72
N ALA A 76 -2.97 -20.08 -4.70
CA ALA A 76 -3.63 -20.37 -5.97
C ALA A 76 -3.22 -21.72 -6.55
N GLN A 77 -4.11 -22.35 -7.28
CA GLN A 77 -3.84 -23.54 -8.07
C GLN A 77 -3.05 -23.18 -9.34
N SER A 78 -2.42 -24.16 -10.00
CA SER A 78 -1.51 -24.03 -11.14
C SER A 78 -1.86 -22.91 -12.14
N VAL A 79 -2.97 -22.99 -12.88
CA VAL A 79 -3.30 -21.95 -13.89
C VAL A 79 -3.68 -20.60 -13.24
N GLY A 80 -4.18 -20.62 -12.02
CA GLY A 80 -4.44 -19.43 -11.23
C GLY A 80 -3.19 -18.67 -10.81
N ALA A 81 -2.01 -19.30 -10.91
CA ALA A 81 -0.72 -18.68 -10.61
C ALA A 81 -0.47 -17.41 -11.44
N ALA A 82 -0.89 -17.37 -12.71
CA ALA A 82 -0.74 -16.17 -13.54
C ALA A 82 -1.55 -14.98 -13.02
N ASN A 83 -2.80 -15.22 -12.59
CA ASN A 83 -3.63 -14.21 -11.94
C ASN A 83 -3.06 -13.78 -10.59
N LEU A 84 -2.52 -14.72 -9.81
CA LEU A 84 -1.87 -14.43 -8.53
C LEU A 84 -0.62 -13.55 -8.73
N ALA A 85 0.25 -13.90 -9.68
CA ALA A 85 1.44 -13.11 -10.02
C ALA A 85 1.08 -11.66 -10.42
N ALA A 86 0.01 -11.48 -11.22
CA ALA A 86 -0.51 -10.16 -11.54
C ALA A 86 -0.99 -9.38 -10.29
N GLY A 87 -1.45 -10.06 -9.25
CA GLY A 87 -1.82 -9.45 -7.97
C GLY A 87 -0.63 -9.06 -7.10
N LEU A 88 0.49 -9.80 -7.18
CA LEU A 88 1.66 -9.54 -6.33
C LEU A 88 2.47 -8.31 -6.73
N GLN A 89 2.34 -7.82 -7.96
CA GLN A 89 3.13 -6.66 -8.42
C GLN A 89 2.88 -5.40 -7.57
N ASP A 90 1.67 -5.19 -7.07
CA ASP A 90 1.38 -4.03 -6.21
C ASP A 90 2.09 -4.13 -4.85
N ALA A 91 2.07 -5.32 -4.25
CA ALA A 91 2.82 -5.63 -3.03
C ALA A 91 4.35 -5.49 -3.24
N TYR A 92 4.86 -5.93 -4.40
CA TYR A 92 6.28 -5.79 -4.75
C TYR A 92 6.70 -4.33 -4.86
N LEU A 93 5.92 -3.51 -5.57
CA LEU A 93 6.20 -2.08 -5.75
C LEU A 93 6.07 -1.28 -4.44
N HIS A 94 5.16 -1.70 -3.55
CA HIS A 94 4.94 -1.05 -2.25
C HIS A 94 5.80 -1.61 -1.13
N ARG A 95 6.59 -2.66 -1.38
CA ARG A 95 7.42 -3.34 -0.37
C ARG A 95 6.58 -3.93 0.77
N ALA A 96 5.50 -4.64 0.44
CA ALA A 96 4.69 -5.35 1.41
C ALA A 96 5.14 -6.82 1.54
N PRO A 97 5.32 -7.36 2.76
CA PRO A 97 5.77 -8.74 2.96
C PRO A 97 4.64 -9.73 2.68
N LEU A 98 4.77 -10.54 1.63
CA LEU A 98 3.82 -11.60 1.30
C LEU A 98 4.53 -12.93 1.07
N VAL A 99 3.83 -14.04 1.36
CA VAL A 99 4.18 -15.38 0.88
C VAL A 99 3.02 -15.91 0.04
N ALA A 100 3.30 -16.10 -1.25
CA ALA A 100 2.37 -16.66 -2.21
C ALA A 100 2.73 -18.14 -2.45
N MET A 101 1.75 -19.04 -2.36
CA MET A 101 1.98 -20.46 -2.62
C MET A 101 1.11 -20.90 -3.79
N THR A 102 1.73 -21.56 -4.79
CA THR A 102 1.02 -22.14 -5.92
C THR A 102 1.32 -23.61 -6.08
N GLY A 103 0.37 -24.33 -6.66
CA GLY A 103 0.64 -25.70 -7.06
C GLY A 103 1.14 -25.75 -8.50
N ARG A 104 2.02 -26.66 -8.83
CA ARG A 104 2.57 -26.84 -10.16
C ARG A 104 2.53 -28.30 -10.64
N LYS A 105 2.61 -28.46 -11.97
CA LYS A 105 2.69 -29.79 -12.55
C LYS A 105 3.95 -30.54 -12.09
N GLU A 106 3.76 -31.79 -11.69
CA GLU A 106 4.85 -32.66 -11.26
C GLU A 106 5.93 -32.82 -12.35
N PRO A 107 7.22 -32.93 -12.00
CA PRO A 107 8.32 -32.94 -12.97
C PRO A 107 8.23 -34.04 -14.02
N MET A 108 7.75 -35.24 -13.67
CA MET A 108 7.65 -36.38 -14.58
C MET A 108 6.65 -36.19 -15.72
N LEU A 109 5.69 -35.30 -15.58
CA LEU A 109 4.66 -35.01 -16.57
C LEU A 109 4.93 -33.75 -17.40
N ARG A 110 5.97 -32.97 -17.05
CA ARG A 110 6.35 -31.74 -17.76
C ARG A 110 6.80 -32.07 -19.20
N HIS A 111 6.61 -31.11 -20.08
CA HIS A 111 6.95 -31.20 -21.52
C HIS A 111 6.23 -32.31 -22.30
N ARG A 112 5.08 -32.73 -21.79
CA ARG A 112 4.25 -33.80 -22.37
C ARG A 112 2.82 -33.34 -22.69
N ASN A 113 2.60 -32.04 -22.84
CA ASN A 113 1.27 -31.43 -22.97
C ASN A 113 0.37 -31.81 -21.77
N ALA A 114 0.93 -31.82 -20.58
CA ALA A 114 0.18 -32.16 -19.40
C ALA A 114 -0.88 -31.12 -19.07
N TYR A 115 -2.02 -31.58 -18.56
CA TYR A 115 -3.13 -30.69 -18.20
C TYR A 115 -2.68 -29.60 -17.21
N GLN A 116 -2.96 -28.34 -17.53
CA GLN A 116 -2.59 -27.17 -16.73
C GLN A 116 -1.07 -27.02 -16.46
N GLU A 117 -0.24 -27.46 -17.36
CA GLU A 117 1.20 -27.22 -17.28
C GLU A 117 1.53 -25.80 -17.69
N VAL A 118 1.96 -24.98 -16.73
CA VAL A 118 2.47 -23.62 -16.92
C VAL A 118 3.77 -23.48 -16.12
N SER A 119 4.77 -22.82 -16.69
CA SER A 119 6.01 -22.51 -15.97
C SER A 119 5.79 -21.29 -15.09
N HIS A 120 5.90 -21.43 -13.77
CA HIS A 120 5.59 -20.38 -12.82
C HIS A 120 6.79 -19.45 -12.55
N THR A 121 8.01 -19.96 -12.47
CA THR A 121 9.20 -19.13 -12.18
C THR A 121 9.30 -17.87 -13.06
N PRO A 122 9.11 -17.92 -14.39
CA PRO A 122 9.12 -16.72 -15.22
C PRO A 122 8.00 -15.73 -14.89
N LEU A 123 6.84 -16.20 -14.41
CA LEU A 123 5.71 -15.35 -14.03
C LEU A 123 5.99 -14.57 -12.74
N PHE A 124 6.67 -15.19 -11.79
CA PHE A 124 6.90 -14.60 -10.47
C PHE A 124 8.25 -13.86 -10.34
N SER A 125 9.24 -14.16 -11.18
CA SER A 125 10.60 -13.59 -11.07
C SER A 125 10.65 -12.06 -11.13
N SER A 126 9.68 -11.41 -11.77
CA SER A 126 9.59 -9.95 -11.89
C SER A 126 8.72 -9.28 -10.80
N THR A 127 7.96 -10.08 -10.06
CA THR A 127 6.97 -9.56 -9.08
C THR A 127 7.21 -10.06 -7.66
N THR A 128 8.32 -10.76 -7.43
CA THR A 128 8.71 -11.29 -6.12
C THR A 128 10.20 -11.05 -5.85
N LYS A 129 10.58 -11.10 -4.58
CA LYS A 129 12.01 -11.09 -4.17
C LYS A 129 12.69 -12.43 -4.47
N ASP A 130 11.92 -13.50 -4.40
CA ASP A 130 12.38 -14.86 -4.68
C ASP A 130 11.21 -15.74 -5.14
N SER A 131 11.51 -16.76 -5.97
CA SER A 131 10.55 -17.76 -6.44
C SER A 131 11.17 -19.14 -6.29
N ILE A 132 10.71 -19.90 -5.30
CA ILE A 132 11.33 -21.11 -4.80
C ILE A 132 10.51 -22.34 -5.24
N ASP A 133 11.15 -23.27 -5.93
CA ASP A 133 10.57 -24.57 -6.27
C ASP A 133 10.67 -25.51 -5.05
N VAL A 134 9.54 -26.00 -4.55
CA VAL A 134 9.45 -26.97 -3.46
C VAL A 134 9.08 -28.33 -4.03
N ALA A 135 10.08 -29.17 -4.28
CA ALA A 135 9.90 -30.46 -4.93
C ALA A 135 9.40 -31.55 -3.98
N GLU A 136 9.89 -31.57 -2.74
CA GLU A 136 9.62 -32.61 -1.76
C GLU A 136 9.25 -32.02 -0.38
N ALA A 137 8.35 -32.69 0.36
CA ALA A 137 7.90 -32.24 1.67
C ALA A 137 9.03 -32.12 2.72
N ARG A 138 10.09 -32.92 2.59
CA ARG A 138 11.27 -32.83 3.48
C ARG A 138 12.01 -31.47 3.38
N GLU A 139 11.78 -30.69 2.34
CA GLU A 139 12.39 -29.37 2.12
C GLU A 139 11.61 -28.25 2.83
N LEU A 140 10.34 -28.49 3.19
CA LEU A 140 9.48 -27.50 3.83
C LEU A 140 10.09 -26.82 5.05
N PRO A 141 10.79 -27.52 5.99
CA PRO A 141 11.30 -26.87 7.20
C PRO A 141 12.25 -25.71 6.93
N HIS A 142 13.09 -25.80 5.92
CA HIS A 142 14.01 -24.71 5.59
C HIS A 142 13.45 -23.75 4.53
N LEU A 143 12.72 -24.24 3.53
CA LEU A 143 12.21 -23.37 2.46
C LEU A 143 11.07 -22.46 2.93
N LEU A 144 10.17 -22.95 3.79
CA LEU A 144 9.12 -22.12 4.35
C LEU A 144 9.69 -21.03 5.28
N ALA A 145 10.63 -21.40 6.15
CA ALA A 145 11.35 -20.44 7.00
C ALA A 145 12.12 -19.39 6.16
N GLN A 146 12.79 -19.82 5.10
CA GLN A 146 13.49 -18.94 4.17
C GLN A 146 12.53 -17.97 3.48
N ALA A 147 11.38 -18.45 2.99
CA ALA A 147 10.39 -17.61 2.32
C ALA A 147 9.89 -16.49 3.23
N PHE A 148 9.53 -16.80 4.47
CA PHE A 148 9.07 -15.79 5.43
C PHE A 148 10.17 -14.80 5.81
N ARG A 149 11.40 -15.28 6.06
CA ARG A 149 12.55 -14.41 6.32
C ARG A 149 12.83 -13.49 5.13
N THR A 150 12.89 -14.03 3.91
CA THR A 150 13.15 -13.22 2.72
C THR A 150 12.05 -12.19 2.48
N ALA A 151 10.78 -12.52 2.78
CA ALA A 151 9.68 -11.59 2.64
C ALA A 151 9.79 -10.39 3.59
N THR A 152 10.38 -10.56 4.77
CA THR A 152 10.43 -9.54 5.84
C THR A 152 11.78 -8.84 5.97
N ASP A 153 12.87 -9.39 5.43
CA ASP A 153 14.23 -8.88 5.61
C ASP A 153 14.54 -7.70 4.68
N GLY A 154 15.35 -6.75 5.16
CA GLY A 154 15.76 -5.56 4.41
C GLY A 154 14.57 -4.73 3.93
N SER A 155 14.48 -4.51 2.61
CA SER A 155 13.28 -3.98 1.96
C SER A 155 12.26 -5.12 1.82
N PRO A 156 11.13 -5.12 2.53
CA PRO A 156 10.15 -6.21 2.48
C PRO A 156 9.58 -6.42 1.07
N GLY A 157 9.00 -7.58 0.82
CA GLY A 157 8.37 -7.86 -0.48
C GLY A 157 7.84 -9.28 -0.59
N PRO A 158 7.06 -9.58 -1.63
CA PRO A 158 6.50 -10.92 -1.83
C PRO A 158 7.57 -11.95 -2.17
N VAL A 159 7.33 -13.18 -1.73
CA VAL A 159 8.09 -14.40 -2.07
C VAL A 159 7.10 -15.46 -2.54
N HIS A 160 7.49 -16.22 -3.54
CA HIS A 160 6.70 -17.29 -4.12
C HIS A 160 7.27 -18.67 -3.78
N LEU A 161 6.39 -19.58 -3.35
CA LEU A 161 6.66 -21.01 -3.19
C LEU A 161 5.85 -21.81 -4.22
N ASP A 162 6.53 -22.53 -5.10
CA ASP A 162 5.93 -23.35 -6.15
C ASP A 162 5.91 -24.84 -5.74
N LEU A 163 4.74 -25.29 -5.30
CA LEU A 163 4.57 -26.59 -4.62
C LEU A 163 4.30 -27.71 -5.62
N ASN A 164 4.91 -28.87 -5.41
CA ASN A 164 4.71 -30.04 -6.27
C ASN A 164 3.28 -30.62 -6.16
N GLY A 165 2.63 -30.83 -7.31
CA GLY A 165 1.21 -31.15 -7.45
C GLY A 165 0.41 -29.95 -7.93
N LEU A 166 -0.60 -30.11 -8.80
CA LEU A 166 -1.40 -28.99 -9.35
C LEU A 166 -2.05 -28.12 -8.27
N GLY A 167 -2.46 -28.73 -7.18
CA GLY A 167 -2.94 -28.08 -5.99
C GLY A 167 -2.04 -28.30 -4.77
N GLY A 168 -0.77 -28.67 -4.97
CA GLY A 168 0.16 -29.01 -3.88
C GLY A 168 -0.02 -30.41 -3.27
N GLU A 169 -0.92 -31.23 -3.82
CA GLU A 169 -1.35 -32.51 -3.22
C GLU A 169 -0.23 -33.56 -3.12
N ILE A 170 0.83 -33.47 -3.92
CA ILE A 170 1.99 -34.37 -3.81
C ILE A 170 2.81 -33.97 -2.60
N LEU A 171 3.01 -32.68 -2.42
CA LEU A 171 3.73 -32.15 -1.29
C LEU A 171 3.01 -32.40 0.04
N GLU A 172 1.67 -32.18 0.07
CA GLU A 172 0.84 -32.42 1.26
C GLU A 172 0.94 -33.85 1.78
N LYS A 173 0.99 -34.84 0.88
CA LYS A 173 1.12 -36.29 1.22
C LYS A 173 2.54 -36.72 1.54
N GLY A 174 3.53 -35.89 1.19
CA GLY A 174 4.94 -36.18 1.40
C GLY A 174 5.31 -36.19 2.89
N LYS A 175 6.32 -36.97 3.26
CA LYS A 175 6.78 -37.03 4.65
C LYS A 175 7.79 -35.95 4.97
N VAL A 176 7.61 -35.34 6.14
CA VAL A 176 8.54 -34.39 6.79
C VAL A 176 9.19 -35.14 7.95
N PRO A 177 10.38 -35.74 7.77
CA PRO A 177 10.99 -36.63 8.76
C PRO A 177 11.46 -35.89 10.03
N ASN A 178 11.86 -34.60 9.88
CA ASN A 178 12.35 -33.76 10.96
C ASN A 178 11.56 -32.45 10.96
N PRO A 179 10.33 -32.42 11.49
CA PRO A 179 9.42 -31.27 11.38
C PRO A 179 9.79 -30.14 12.37
N THR A 180 10.98 -29.56 12.24
CA THR A 180 11.37 -28.37 13.00
C THR A 180 10.54 -27.18 12.55
N LEU A 181 9.76 -26.60 13.47
CA LEU A 181 8.95 -25.43 13.17
C LEU A 181 9.81 -24.17 13.01
N PRO A 182 9.42 -23.22 12.13
CA PRO A 182 10.11 -21.96 11.97
C PRO A 182 10.02 -21.08 13.22
N ASP A 183 10.97 -20.16 13.38
CA ASP A 183 10.92 -19.15 14.43
C ASP A 183 9.72 -18.21 14.20
N ALA A 184 8.94 -17.97 15.25
CA ALA A 184 7.74 -17.14 15.19
C ALA A 184 8.05 -15.69 14.76
N THR A 185 9.25 -15.20 15.03
CA THR A 185 9.67 -13.83 14.66
C THR A 185 9.74 -13.60 13.15
N LEU A 186 9.82 -14.65 12.35
CA LEU A 186 9.83 -14.54 10.90
C LEU A 186 8.47 -14.15 10.30
N GLY A 187 7.38 -14.24 11.06
CA GLY A 187 6.02 -13.92 10.61
C GLY A 187 5.69 -12.43 10.56
N HIS A 188 6.59 -11.55 11.00
CA HIS A 188 6.41 -10.10 11.01
C HIS A 188 7.71 -9.38 10.68
N LEU A 189 7.62 -8.07 10.41
CA LEU A 189 8.80 -7.25 10.16
C LEU A 189 9.75 -7.30 11.38
N PRO A 190 11.09 -7.43 11.17
CA PRO A 190 12.04 -7.55 12.26
C PRO A 190 11.98 -6.38 13.24
N GLU A 191 11.96 -6.68 14.55
CA GLU A 191 12.04 -5.67 15.62
C GLU A 191 13.46 -5.11 15.74
N HIS A 192 14.47 -5.99 15.58
CA HIS A 192 15.88 -5.62 15.59
C HIS A 192 16.39 -5.40 14.17
N ARG A 193 16.90 -4.21 13.92
CA ARG A 193 17.35 -3.76 12.60
C ARG A 193 18.76 -3.21 12.68
N PRO A 194 19.54 -3.22 11.57
CA PRO A 194 20.86 -2.61 11.52
C PRO A 194 20.84 -1.14 11.95
N LEU A 195 21.86 -0.70 12.67
CA LEU A 195 22.05 0.69 13.08
C LEU A 195 23.04 1.37 12.12
N ALA A 196 22.81 2.65 11.84
CA ALA A 196 23.81 3.46 11.13
C ALA A 196 25.06 3.66 11.98
N SER A 197 26.23 3.71 11.37
CA SER A 197 27.46 3.98 12.12
C SER A 197 27.52 5.44 12.62
N PRO A 198 28.24 5.70 13.73
CA PRO A 198 28.44 7.06 14.23
C PRO A 198 29.03 8.00 13.18
N GLU A 199 29.90 7.49 12.31
CA GLU A 199 30.54 8.28 11.23
C GLU A 199 29.51 8.71 10.18
N MET A 200 28.51 7.85 9.86
CA MET A 200 27.42 8.20 8.94
C MET A 200 26.55 9.30 9.54
N ILE A 201 26.20 9.20 10.83
CA ILE A 201 25.44 10.23 11.55
C ILE A 201 26.23 11.55 11.61
N ALA A 202 27.53 11.50 11.92
CA ALA A 202 28.38 12.69 11.92
C ALA A 202 28.46 13.37 10.53
N ALA A 203 28.56 12.59 9.46
CA ALA A 203 28.56 13.10 8.08
C ALA A 203 27.21 13.77 7.73
N ALA A 204 26.09 13.15 8.10
CA ALA A 204 24.76 13.71 7.90
C ALA A 204 24.56 15.01 8.71
N THR A 205 25.00 15.03 9.97
CA THR A 205 24.98 16.23 10.83
C THR A 205 25.80 17.38 10.21
N ALA A 206 27.02 17.10 9.76
CA ALA A 206 27.87 18.10 9.11
C ALA A 206 27.27 18.64 7.80
N ARG A 207 26.51 17.81 7.07
CA ARG A 207 25.77 18.23 5.87
C ARG A 207 24.57 19.11 6.26
N LEU A 208 23.79 18.69 7.25
CA LEU A 208 22.62 19.41 7.73
C LEU A 208 22.98 20.81 8.27
N ALA A 209 24.07 20.93 9.01
CA ALA A 209 24.56 22.21 9.56
C ALA A 209 24.88 23.27 8.50
N LYS A 210 25.07 22.89 7.24
CA LYS A 210 25.35 23.82 6.11
C LYS A 210 24.07 24.25 5.37
N ALA A 211 22.96 23.61 5.64
CA ALA A 211 21.70 23.91 4.95
C ALA A 211 21.07 25.21 5.45
N LYS A 212 20.34 25.86 4.55
CA LYS A 212 19.51 27.05 4.86
C LYS A 212 18.02 26.75 4.67
N ARG A 213 17.69 25.82 3.81
CA ARG A 213 16.32 25.42 3.47
C ARG A 213 16.18 23.88 3.38
N PRO A 214 16.45 23.15 4.48
CA PRO A 214 16.28 21.70 4.47
C PRO A 214 14.82 21.27 4.40
N VAL A 215 14.55 20.11 3.79
CA VAL A 215 13.22 19.47 3.75
C VAL A 215 13.38 17.98 4.04
N LEU A 216 12.52 17.42 4.88
CA LEU A 216 12.35 15.96 5.03
C LEU A 216 11.41 15.44 3.95
N VAL A 217 11.77 14.35 3.28
CA VAL A 217 10.87 13.60 2.37
C VAL A 217 10.73 12.19 2.92
N VAL A 218 9.57 11.91 3.50
CA VAL A 218 9.34 10.67 4.25
C VAL A 218 8.61 9.65 3.38
N GLY A 219 9.13 8.42 3.33
CA GLY A 219 8.57 7.31 2.57
C GLY A 219 7.93 6.22 3.42
N THR A 220 7.46 5.16 2.73
CA THR A 220 6.81 3.98 3.34
C THR A 220 7.70 3.29 4.37
N GLY A 221 9.01 3.21 4.13
CA GLY A 221 9.94 2.55 5.03
C GLY A 221 9.97 3.16 6.44
N ALA A 222 9.74 4.47 6.55
CA ALA A 222 9.62 5.14 7.85
C ALA A 222 8.33 4.74 8.60
N ILE A 223 7.22 4.57 7.88
CA ILE A 223 5.95 4.07 8.45
C ILE A 223 6.13 2.63 8.94
N GLN A 224 6.74 1.76 8.13
CA GLN A 224 6.96 0.34 8.45
C GLN A 224 7.83 0.12 9.69
N VAL A 225 8.76 1.03 9.98
CA VAL A 225 9.58 0.96 11.19
C VAL A 225 8.99 1.73 12.37
N GLY A 226 7.83 2.36 12.20
CA GLY A 226 7.14 3.11 13.25
C GLY A 226 7.89 4.38 13.70
N ALA A 227 8.53 5.11 12.80
CA ALA A 227 9.36 6.29 13.09
C ALA A 227 8.56 7.60 13.25
N HIS A 228 7.26 7.52 13.62
CA HIS A 228 6.36 8.67 13.67
C HIS A 228 6.83 9.74 14.66
N ASP A 229 7.04 9.33 15.92
CA ASP A 229 7.42 10.25 16.99
C ASP A 229 8.82 10.83 16.77
N GLU A 230 9.75 10.02 16.31
CA GLU A 230 11.13 10.44 16.10
C GLU A 230 11.27 11.46 14.97
N ILE A 231 10.55 11.25 13.86
CA ILE A 231 10.53 12.20 12.72
C ILE A 231 9.81 13.48 13.10
N LYS A 232 8.67 13.38 13.79
CA LYS A 232 7.95 14.55 14.31
C LYS A 232 8.84 15.38 15.25
N GLN A 233 9.49 14.74 16.23
CA GLN A 233 10.40 15.39 17.18
C GLN A 233 11.59 16.08 16.48
N LEU A 234 12.23 15.41 15.51
CA LEU A 234 13.32 16.02 14.72
C LEU A 234 12.82 17.26 13.98
N ALA A 235 11.70 17.14 13.29
CA ALA A 235 11.13 18.22 12.49
C ALA A 235 10.72 19.43 13.34
N GLU A 236 10.04 19.20 14.47
CA GLU A 236 9.60 20.25 15.40
C GLU A 236 10.80 20.95 16.06
N LYS A 237 11.77 20.17 16.56
CA LYS A 237 12.98 20.69 17.20
C LYS A 237 13.78 21.61 16.29
N LEU A 238 13.94 21.21 15.03
CA LEU A 238 14.75 21.95 14.07
C LEU A 238 13.92 22.85 13.13
N SER A 239 12.58 22.84 13.25
CA SER A 239 11.67 23.57 12.36
C SER A 239 11.91 23.21 10.88
N ILE A 240 11.99 21.91 10.55
CA ILE A 240 12.19 21.42 9.17
C ILE A 240 10.84 21.01 8.56
N PRO A 241 10.44 21.56 7.41
CA PRO A 241 9.25 21.12 6.69
C PRO A 241 9.28 19.64 6.32
N ILE A 242 8.11 18.98 6.37
CA ILE A 242 7.92 17.56 6.08
C ILE A 242 7.08 17.40 4.82
N ALA A 243 7.69 16.94 3.74
CA ALA A 243 7.00 16.36 2.59
C ALA A 243 6.88 14.84 2.75
N THR A 244 5.92 14.25 2.08
CA THR A 244 5.77 12.78 2.11
C THR A 244 5.66 12.20 0.71
N SER A 245 6.19 11.00 0.51
CA SER A 245 5.71 10.17 -0.59
C SER A 245 4.26 9.76 -0.31
N LEU A 246 3.58 9.18 -1.29
CA LEU A 246 2.21 8.69 -1.09
C LEU A 246 2.11 7.65 0.04
N GLY A 247 3.11 6.77 0.16
CA GLY A 247 3.15 5.75 1.21
C GLY A 247 3.62 6.26 2.58
N GLY A 248 4.24 7.43 2.63
CA GLY A 248 4.69 8.07 3.88
C GLY A 248 3.66 9.03 4.51
N ARG A 249 2.50 9.19 3.90
CA ARG A 249 1.53 10.27 4.14
C ARG A 249 1.04 10.40 5.59
N THR A 250 1.03 9.33 6.35
CA THR A 250 0.56 9.32 7.75
C THR A 250 1.68 9.41 8.79
N ILE A 251 2.89 9.80 8.38
CA ILE A 251 4.00 9.96 9.32
C ILE A 251 3.74 11.07 10.36
N VAL A 252 3.04 12.10 9.96
CA VAL A 252 2.44 13.13 10.82
C VAL A 252 1.03 13.41 10.33
N PRO A 253 0.13 13.97 11.16
CA PRO A 253 -1.17 14.46 10.68
C PRO A 253 -1.02 15.42 9.51
N THR A 254 -1.89 15.31 8.50
CA THR A 254 -1.82 16.20 7.32
C THR A 254 -2.07 17.67 7.65
N THR A 255 -2.63 17.95 8.83
CA THR A 255 -2.84 19.29 9.40
C THR A 255 -1.68 19.78 10.26
N HIS A 256 -0.60 18.99 10.40
CA HIS A 256 0.58 19.39 11.18
C HIS A 256 1.22 20.66 10.55
N PRO A 257 1.63 21.66 11.34
CA PRO A 257 2.14 22.94 10.82
C PRO A 257 3.36 22.84 9.90
N LEU A 258 4.17 21.78 10.06
CA LEU A 258 5.33 21.52 9.21
C LEU A 258 5.03 20.60 8.02
N HIS A 259 3.82 20.04 7.90
CA HIS A 259 3.46 19.17 6.78
C HIS A 259 3.18 19.99 5.53
N ILE A 260 3.99 19.81 4.48
CA ILE A 260 3.90 20.56 3.23
C ILE A 260 3.21 19.81 2.08
N GLY A 261 2.64 18.65 2.38
CA GLY A 261 1.90 17.81 1.42
C GLY A 261 2.72 16.66 0.84
N THR A 262 2.09 15.96 -0.10
CA THR A 262 2.76 14.90 -0.87
C THR A 262 3.65 15.50 -1.94
N VAL A 263 4.75 14.80 -2.27
CA VAL A 263 5.71 15.17 -3.33
C VAL A 263 5.68 14.13 -4.45
N GLY A 264 5.97 14.57 -5.67
CA GLY A 264 6.09 13.72 -6.84
C GLY A 264 5.03 13.96 -7.91
N THR A 265 4.73 12.92 -8.71
CA THR A 265 3.76 13.01 -9.82
C THR A 265 2.30 13.11 -9.35
N TYR A 266 1.99 12.61 -8.15
CA TYR A 266 0.67 12.69 -7.51
C TYR A 266 0.77 13.60 -6.27
N SER A 267 1.12 14.84 -6.50
CA SER A 267 1.36 15.82 -5.44
C SER A 267 0.41 17.01 -5.52
N ALA A 268 0.23 17.67 -4.38
CA ALA A 268 -0.24 19.04 -4.36
C ALA A 268 0.91 19.98 -4.78
N PRO A 269 0.61 21.12 -5.45
CA PRO A 269 1.63 22.07 -5.89
C PRO A 269 2.66 22.47 -4.83
N PRO A 270 2.29 22.77 -3.55
CA PRO A 270 3.24 23.16 -2.51
C PRO A 270 4.35 22.14 -2.27
N GLY A 271 4.03 20.84 -2.28
CA GLY A 271 5.01 19.78 -2.01
C GLY A 271 6.20 19.84 -2.97
N ASN A 272 5.93 19.80 -4.28
CA ASN A 272 6.98 19.86 -5.30
C ASN A 272 7.72 21.20 -5.30
N LEU A 273 7.00 22.32 -5.22
CA LEU A 273 7.58 23.66 -5.21
C LEU A 273 8.60 23.85 -4.07
N LEU A 274 8.22 23.44 -2.86
CA LEU A 274 9.07 23.63 -1.67
C LEU A 274 10.26 22.68 -1.68
N VAL A 275 10.09 21.43 -2.13
CA VAL A 275 11.20 20.47 -2.26
C VAL A 275 12.16 20.90 -3.40
N PHE A 276 11.65 21.46 -4.49
CA PHE A 276 12.50 22.01 -5.57
C PHE A 276 13.37 23.18 -5.08
N ASN A 277 12.83 24.05 -4.22
CA ASN A 277 13.52 25.20 -3.65
C ASN A 277 14.42 24.87 -2.45
N ALA A 278 14.41 23.63 -1.98
CA ALA A 278 15.27 23.18 -0.90
C ALA A 278 16.75 23.18 -1.32
N ASP A 279 17.66 23.51 -0.39
CA ASP A 279 19.11 23.39 -0.59
C ASP A 279 19.71 22.13 0.04
N LEU A 280 18.86 21.34 0.71
CA LEU A 280 19.13 20.00 1.19
C LEU A 280 17.83 19.20 1.29
N VAL A 281 17.79 18.00 0.75
CA VAL A 281 16.68 17.06 0.91
C VAL A 281 17.14 15.85 1.71
N ILE A 282 16.35 15.48 2.72
CA ILE A 282 16.59 14.32 3.57
C ILE A 282 15.50 13.28 3.28
N TYR A 283 15.85 12.24 2.52
CA TYR A 283 14.99 11.11 2.26
C TYR A 283 15.06 10.13 3.42
N ILE A 284 13.92 9.77 4.00
CA ILE A 284 13.81 8.87 5.15
C ILE A 284 12.88 7.69 4.80
N GLY A 285 13.46 6.49 4.65
CA GLY A 285 12.72 5.30 4.23
C GLY A 285 11.98 5.52 2.90
N CYS A 286 12.65 6.18 1.94
CA CYS A 286 12.09 6.56 0.66
C CYS A 286 13.07 6.23 -0.46
N HIS A 287 12.62 5.47 -1.47
CA HIS A 287 13.48 5.06 -2.60
C HIS A 287 13.88 6.21 -3.53
N ALA A 288 13.26 7.39 -3.40
CA ALA A 288 13.53 8.55 -4.26
C ALA A 288 13.48 8.22 -5.79
N GLY A 289 12.55 7.34 -6.19
CA GLY A 289 12.31 6.96 -7.59
C GLY A 289 11.54 8.04 -8.37
N ASP A 290 11.12 7.72 -9.59
CA ASP A 290 10.42 8.63 -10.51
C ASP A 290 9.14 9.23 -9.92
N GLN A 291 8.33 8.40 -9.24
CA GLN A 291 7.04 8.85 -8.71
C GLN A 291 7.20 9.93 -7.61
N PRO A 292 7.99 9.74 -6.50
CA PRO A 292 8.13 10.77 -5.46
C PRO A 292 9.08 11.92 -5.86
N THR A 293 9.73 11.87 -7.02
CA THR A 293 10.63 12.92 -7.51
C THR A 293 10.09 13.66 -8.74
N ASN A 294 8.82 13.44 -9.09
CA ASN A 294 8.19 13.98 -10.28
C ASN A 294 9.06 13.73 -11.54
N ASN A 295 9.34 12.47 -11.83
CA ASN A 295 10.22 12.04 -12.93
C ASN A 295 11.63 12.65 -12.84
N TYR A 296 12.21 12.67 -11.63
CA TYR A 296 13.55 13.21 -11.32
C TYR A 296 13.71 14.72 -11.55
N LYS A 297 12.60 15.46 -11.60
CA LYS A 297 12.59 16.93 -11.72
C LYS A 297 12.67 17.63 -10.36
N VAL A 298 12.31 16.92 -9.27
CA VAL A 298 12.24 17.43 -7.90
C VAL A 298 12.98 16.47 -6.99
N PRO A 299 14.00 16.94 -6.24
CA PRO A 299 14.50 18.30 -6.09
C PRO A 299 15.22 18.84 -7.33
N ALA A 300 15.62 20.13 -7.28
CA ALA A 300 16.41 20.73 -8.35
C ALA A 300 17.71 19.94 -8.61
N PRO A 301 18.17 19.84 -9.88
CA PRO A 301 19.41 19.15 -10.20
C PRO A 301 20.60 19.67 -9.38
N GLY A 302 21.40 18.75 -8.83
CA GLY A 302 22.57 19.09 -8.00
C GLY A 302 22.27 19.37 -6.53
N THR A 303 21.00 19.37 -6.10
CA THR A 303 20.65 19.50 -4.68
C THR A 303 21.31 18.40 -3.86
N PRO A 304 22.03 18.73 -2.78
CA PRO A 304 22.58 17.75 -1.84
C PRO A 304 21.49 16.89 -1.20
N ILE A 305 21.80 15.60 -1.02
CA ILE A 305 20.87 14.62 -0.45
C ILE A 305 21.49 14.00 0.79
N ILE A 306 20.69 13.76 1.82
CA ILE A 306 20.91 12.77 2.88
C ILE A 306 19.87 11.67 2.64
N GLN A 307 20.30 10.41 2.55
CA GLN A 307 19.36 9.30 2.40
C GLN A 307 19.55 8.30 3.54
N ILE A 308 18.46 8.08 4.29
CA ILE A 308 18.36 7.18 5.43
C ILE A 308 17.49 6.00 5.03
N ASP A 309 18.08 4.82 4.89
CA ASP A 309 17.34 3.62 4.48
C ASP A 309 17.96 2.34 5.06
N LEU A 310 17.12 1.30 5.21
CA LEU A 310 17.56 -0.06 5.57
C LEU A 310 18.16 -0.80 4.38
N ASP A 311 17.74 -0.46 3.16
CA ASP A 311 18.17 -1.11 1.94
C ASP A 311 19.35 -0.36 1.33
N GLY A 312 20.53 -0.95 1.46
CA GLY A 312 21.76 -0.39 0.88
C GLY A 312 21.73 -0.28 -0.65
N GLN A 313 20.85 -1.01 -1.35
CA GLN A 313 20.71 -0.93 -2.80
C GLN A 313 19.93 0.33 -3.24
N GLU A 314 19.13 0.89 -2.36
CA GLU A 314 18.35 2.10 -2.65
C GLU A 314 19.15 3.39 -2.35
N ILE A 315 20.14 3.33 -1.46
CA ILE A 315 20.92 4.51 -1.05
C ILE A 315 21.85 4.96 -2.18
N GLY A 316 21.70 6.24 -2.58
CA GLY A 316 22.51 6.83 -3.64
C GLY A 316 22.19 6.35 -5.06
N ARG A 317 21.19 5.50 -5.22
CA ARG A 317 20.80 4.91 -6.51
C ARG A 317 20.47 5.96 -7.57
N ASN A 318 19.78 7.03 -7.18
CA ASN A 318 19.26 8.04 -8.10
C ASN A 318 20.00 9.38 -7.99
N TYR A 319 20.76 9.61 -6.92
CA TYR A 319 21.43 10.88 -6.64
C TYR A 319 22.89 10.67 -6.26
N PRO A 320 23.86 11.07 -7.12
CA PRO A 320 25.29 10.86 -6.85
C PRO A 320 25.83 11.69 -5.68
N ASN A 321 25.14 12.78 -5.28
CA ASN A 321 25.52 13.66 -4.17
C ASN A 321 24.98 13.20 -2.82
N THR A 322 24.67 11.91 -2.66
CA THR A 322 24.04 11.38 -1.46
C THR A 322 25.04 11.21 -0.32
N THR A 323 24.71 11.78 0.84
CA THR A 323 25.30 11.41 2.14
C THR A 323 24.56 10.18 2.65
N VAL A 324 25.29 9.09 2.80
CA VAL A 324 24.74 7.76 3.12
C VAL A 324 24.48 7.65 4.61
N VAL A 325 23.26 7.22 4.99
CA VAL A 325 22.91 6.77 6.35
C VAL A 325 22.23 5.41 6.22
N TRP A 326 23.03 4.36 6.20
CA TRP A 326 22.55 3.00 6.06
C TRP A 326 22.21 2.40 7.40
N GLY A 327 20.92 2.27 7.70
CA GLY A 327 20.43 1.73 8.94
C GLY A 327 18.94 1.99 9.16
N CYS A 328 18.43 1.56 10.30
CA CYS A 328 17.03 1.74 10.67
C CYS A 328 16.65 3.23 10.70
N PRO A 329 15.68 3.68 9.89
CA PRO A 329 15.26 5.08 9.85
C PRO A 329 14.86 5.63 11.23
N ARG A 330 14.17 4.85 12.04
CA ARG A 330 13.75 5.26 13.38
C ARG A 330 14.94 5.64 14.27
N GLN A 331 15.94 4.75 14.38
CA GLN A 331 17.11 5.01 15.21
C GLN A 331 18.01 6.09 14.61
N ALA A 332 18.23 6.08 13.30
CA ALA A 332 19.06 7.07 12.62
C ALA A 332 18.53 8.51 12.80
N VAL A 333 17.18 8.68 12.76
CA VAL A 333 16.54 9.97 13.03
C VAL A 333 16.72 10.40 14.50
N THR A 334 16.61 9.47 15.44
CA THR A 334 16.89 9.72 16.87
C THR A 334 18.34 10.21 17.07
N ASP A 335 19.30 9.50 16.48
CA ASP A 335 20.72 9.83 16.60
C ASP A 335 21.04 11.18 15.92
N LEU A 336 20.42 11.45 14.77
CA LEU A 336 20.53 12.72 14.08
C LEU A 336 19.96 13.89 14.90
N ALA A 337 18.82 13.69 15.58
CA ALA A 337 18.22 14.67 16.47
C ALA A 337 19.12 14.98 17.69
N ALA A 338 19.73 13.94 18.27
CA ALA A 338 20.67 14.08 19.37
C ALA A 338 21.95 14.83 18.93
N ALA A 339 22.52 14.48 17.77
CA ALA A 339 23.72 15.12 17.25
C ALA A 339 23.53 16.62 16.89
N ASN A 340 22.29 17.08 16.76
CA ASN A 340 21.95 18.47 16.39
C ASN A 340 21.31 19.26 17.54
N GLU A 341 21.60 18.95 18.78
CA GLU A 341 21.03 19.64 19.96
C GLU A 341 21.32 21.13 20.04
N GLN A 342 22.45 21.56 19.53
CA GLN A 342 22.91 22.96 19.55
C GLN A 342 22.54 23.75 18.28
N VAL A 343 21.88 23.12 17.31
CA VAL A 343 21.54 23.78 16.05
C VAL A 343 20.33 24.68 16.23
N VAL A 344 20.46 25.96 15.81
CA VAL A 344 19.30 26.85 15.70
C VAL A 344 18.49 26.42 14.47
N GLY A 345 17.20 26.12 14.70
CA GLY A 345 16.32 25.61 13.63
C GLY A 345 16.00 26.64 12.53
N TRP A 346 15.34 26.15 11.51
CA TRP A 346 15.01 26.90 10.28
C TRP A 346 13.59 27.51 10.32
N SER A 347 13.25 28.21 11.40
CA SER A 347 11.89 28.71 11.65
C SER A 347 11.35 29.64 10.56
N ASP A 348 12.16 30.48 9.92
CA ASP A 348 11.71 31.39 8.85
C ASP A 348 11.40 30.61 7.56
N TRP A 349 12.18 29.56 7.26
CA TRP A 349 11.89 28.66 6.17
C TRP A 349 10.59 27.87 6.41
N ALA A 350 10.39 27.37 7.62
CA ALA A 350 9.16 26.68 8.01
C ALA A 350 7.92 27.57 7.92
N LYS A 351 8.02 28.85 8.36
CA LYS A 351 6.93 29.84 8.21
C LYS A 351 6.60 30.13 6.75
N HIS A 352 7.64 30.28 5.91
CA HIS A 352 7.44 30.45 4.47
C HIS A 352 6.72 29.25 3.87
N ALA A 353 7.17 28.03 4.18
CA ALA A 353 6.55 26.79 3.71
C ALA A 353 5.09 26.67 4.14
N ALA A 354 4.77 26.98 5.40
CA ALA A 354 3.41 27.00 5.92
C ALA A 354 2.51 28.02 5.19
N ALA A 355 3.04 29.20 4.88
CA ALA A 355 2.29 30.23 4.14
C ALA A 355 1.92 29.77 2.72
N VAL A 356 2.86 29.13 2.00
CA VAL A 356 2.62 28.56 0.65
C VAL A 356 1.52 27.48 0.69
N VAL A 357 1.54 26.60 1.70
CA VAL A 357 0.49 25.58 1.89
C VAL A 357 -0.87 26.22 2.20
N ALA A 358 -0.89 27.23 3.08
CA ALA A 358 -2.12 27.90 3.47
C ALA A 358 -2.78 28.64 2.29
N GLU A 359 -2.00 29.32 1.45
CA GLU A 359 -2.48 29.99 0.24
C GLU A 359 -3.13 28.98 -0.74
N TRP A 360 -2.45 27.86 -1.00
CA TRP A 360 -3.00 26.81 -1.86
C TRP A 360 -4.31 26.23 -1.32
N ARG A 361 -4.36 25.93 -0.01
CA ARG A 361 -5.58 25.40 0.62
C ARG A 361 -6.75 26.38 0.59
N ALA A 362 -6.47 27.67 0.77
CA ALA A 362 -7.49 28.71 0.69
C ALA A 362 -8.16 28.76 -0.70
N GLY A 363 -7.41 28.49 -1.78
CA GLY A 363 -7.93 28.41 -3.14
C GLY A 363 -8.91 27.26 -3.39
N LEU A 364 -8.92 26.23 -2.52
CA LEU A 364 -9.79 25.05 -2.66
C LEU A 364 -11.07 25.12 -1.81
N ALA A 365 -11.16 26.07 -0.88
CA ALA A 365 -12.22 26.11 0.13
C ALA A 365 -13.64 26.14 -0.46
N SER A 366 -13.86 26.90 -1.53
CA SER A 366 -15.18 27.01 -2.19
C SER A 366 -15.62 25.71 -2.87
N LEU A 367 -14.68 24.92 -3.42
CA LEU A 367 -14.98 23.63 -4.04
C LEU A 367 -15.27 22.56 -2.98
N ALA A 368 -14.53 22.60 -1.87
CA ALA A 368 -14.71 21.68 -0.75
C ALA A 368 -16.05 21.84 -0.01
N THR A 369 -16.72 22.96 -0.17
CA THR A 369 -18.02 23.26 0.45
C THR A 369 -19.14 23.50 -0.57
N SER A 370 -18.94 23.12 -1.84
CA SER A 370 -19.94 23.29 -2.89
C SER A 370 -21.19 22.46 -2.64
N ASP A 371 -22.36 23.11 -2.71
CA ASP A 371 -23.68 22.46 -2.64
C ASP A 371 -24.32 22.30 -4.04
N THR A 372 -23.55 22.50 -5.10
CA THR A 372 -24.06 22.43 -6.49
C THR A 372 -23.89 21.01 -7.04
N PRO A 373 -24.98 20.34 -7.50
CA PRO A 373 -24.88 19.08 -8.23
C PRO A 373 -24.26 19.26 -9.63
N PRO A 374 -23.52 18.23 -10.15
CA PRO A 374 -23.12 17.00 -9.47
C PRO A 374 -22.07 17.25 -8.36
N ILE A 375 -21.99 16.33 -7.39
CA ILE A 375 -21.06 16.43 -6.25
C ILE A 375 -19.62 16.61 -6.75
N THR A 376 -18.92 17.65 -6.27
CA THR A 376 -17.50 17.83 -6.57
C THR A 376 -16.66 16.79 -5.82
N VAL A 377 -15.55 16.35 -6.43
CA VAL A 377 -14.66 15.37 -5.75
C VAL A 377 -13.95 16.01 -4.55
N GLU A 378 -13.72 17.31 -4.59
CA GLU A 378 -13.23 18.12 -3.48
C GLU A 378 -14.18 18.06 -2.28
N ARG A 379 -15.50 18.22 -2.53
CA ARG A 379 -16.53 18.06 -1.48
C ARG A 379 -16.54 16.64 -0.94
N LEU A 380 -16.48 15.62 -1.79
CA LEU A 380 -16.41 14.23 -1.38
C LEU A 380 -15.19 13.94 -0.49
N CYS A 381 -14.01 14.41 -0.87
CA CYS A 381 -12.78 14.27 -0.06
C CYS A 381 -12.90 15.00 1.29
N HIS A 382 -13.49 16.21 1.29
CA HIS A 382 -13.73 16.95 2.52
C HIS A 382 -14.62 16.18 3.49
N GLU A 383 -15.77 15.70 3.01
CA GLU A 383 -16.72 14.98 3.87
C GLU A 383 -16.17 13.64 4.41
N ILE A 384 -15.36 12.92 3.61
CA ILE A 384 -14.65 11.74 4.10
C ILE A 384 -13.65 12.12 5.19
N SER A 385 -12.91 13.24 5.02
CA SER A 385 -11.97 13.75 6.03
C SER A 385 -12.66 14.02 7.36
N GLN A 386 -13.86 14.62 7.32
CA GLN A 386 -14.64 14.95 8.53
C GLN A 386 -15.24 13.68 9.18
N ALA A 387 -15.68 12.72 8.37
CA ALA A 387 -16.36 11.52 8.85
C ALA A 387 -15.39 10.41 9.34
N LEU A 388 -14.14 10.38 8.85
CA LEU A 388 -13.20 9.31 9.15
C LEU A 388 -12.74 9.37 10.61
N PRO A 389 -13.00 8.34 11.45
CA PRO A 389 -12.64 8.34 12.86
C PRO A 389 -11.13 8.47 13.11
N LYS A 390 -10.76 8.83 14.36
CA LYS A 390 -9.37 9.04 14.78
C LYS A 390 -8.43 7.85 14.56
N ASN A 391 -8.99 6.64 14.52
CA ASN A 391 -8.27 5.39 14.23
C ASN A 391 -8.69 4.79 12.87
N GLY A 392 -9.35 5.57 12.00
CA GLY A 392 -9.85 5.09 10.72
C GLY A 392 -8.73 4.72 9.74
N ILE A 393 -9.05 3.81 8.83
CA ILE A 393 -8.18 3.39 7.74
C ILE A 393 -8.83 3.84 6.43
N LEU A 394 -8.11 4.65 5.65
CA LEU A 394 -8.49 5.00 4.29
C LEU A 394 -7.71 4.12 3.30
N VAL A 395 -8.42 3.42 2.42
CA VAL A 395 -7.83 2.61 1.35
C VAL A 395 -8.24 3.22 0.01
N ALA A 396 -7.28 3.67 -0.79
CA ALA A 396 -7.54 4.38 -2.04
C ALA A 396 -7.01 3.63 -3.27
N ASP A 397 -7.75 3.70 -4.37
CA ASP A 397 -7.31 3.17 -5.65
C ASP A 397 -6.28 4.10 -6.32
N THR A 398 -5.80 3.70 -7.50
CA THR A 398 -4.83 4.46 -8.30
C THR A 398 -5.52 5.47 -9.25
N GLY A 399 -4.75 6.08 -10.13
CA GLY A 399 -5.21 7.11 -11.04
C GLY A 399 -5.70 8.36 -10.29
N TYR A 400 -6.76 8.98 -10.78
CA TYR A 400 -7.34 10.15 -10.13
C TYR A 400 -7.80 9.88 -8.69
N SER A 401 -8.28 8.68 -8.36
CA SER A 401 -8.61 8.31 -6.97
C SER A 401 -7.40 8.47 -6.04
N GLY A 402 -6.21 8.08 -6.51
CA GLY A 402 -4.96 8.27 -5.77
C GLY A 402 -4.56 9.75 -5.65
N ILE A 403 -4.74 10.56 -6.71
CA ILE A 403 -4.40 11.99 -6.69
C ILE A 403 -5.36 12.73 -5.76
N TRP A 404 -6.68 12.58 -5.94
CA TRP A 404 -7.70 13.23 -5.12
C TRP A 404 -7.48 12.94 -3.62
N THR A 405 -7.36 11.68 -3.26
CA THR A 405 -7.20 11.30 -1.85
C THR A 405 -5.85 11.73 -1.28
N ALA A 406 -4.77 11.72 -2.06
CA ALA A 406 -3.44 12.11 -1.61
C ALA A 406 -3.29 13.62 -1.39
N THR A 407 -4.03 14.44 -2.13
CA THR A 407 -3.86 15.90 -2.14
C THR A 407 -4.93 16.64 -1.35
N LEU A 408 -6.18 16.17 -1.40
CA LEU A 408 -7.33 16.92 -0.87
C LEU A 408 -7.95 16.33 0.41
N LEU A 409 -7.76 15.02 0.64
CA LEU A 409 -8.34 14.39 1.80
C LEU A 409 -7.41 14.54 3.01
N ASP A 410 -7.87 15.18 4.06
CA ASP A 410 -7.11 15.36 5.29
C ASP A 410 -7.20 14.14 6.22
N LEU A 411 -6.09 13.83 6.87
CA LEU A 411 -5.95 12.82 7.92
C LEU A 411 -5.41 13.53 9.17
N PRO A 412 -6.28 14.19 9.95
CA PRO A 412 -5.86 15.09 11.03
C PRO A 412 -5.44 14.39 12.31
N HIS A 413 -5.48 13.05 12.38
CA HIS A 413 -5.21 12.31 13.61
C HIS A 413 -4.07 11.30 13.44
N GLU A 414 -3.19 11.19 14.43
CA GLU A 414 -2.02 10.27 14.45
C GLU A 414 -2.41 8.78 14.34
N GLY A 415 -3.60 8.39 14.78
CA GLY A 415 -4.08 6.99 14.68
C GLY A 415 -4.62 6.58 13.31
N GLN A 416 -4.79 7.52 12.38
CA GLN A 416 -5.31 7.21 11.04
C GLN A 416 -4.26 6.56 10.15
N SER A 417 -4.70 5.70 9.23
CA SER A 417 -3.82 5.05 8.26
C SER A 417 -4.29 5.32 6.83
N TYR A 418 -3.35 5.41 5.91
CA TYR A 418 -3.60 5.57 4.50
C TYR A 418 -2.91 4.45 3.72
N LEU A 419 -3.70 3.65 3.02
CA LEU A 419 -3.23 2.63 2.09
C LEU A 419 -3.67 3.01 0.68
N ARG A 420 -2.81 2.82 -0.30
CA ARG A 420 -3.16 3.07 -1.70
C ARG A 420 -2.52 2.06 -2.63
N ALA A 421 -3.15 1.86 -3.78
CA ALA A 421 -2.58 1.08 -4.86
C ALA A 421 -1.23 1.66 -5.31
N ALA A 422 -0.21 0.83 -5.46
CA ALA A 422 1.08 1.27 -6.03
C ALA A 422 0.97 1.60 -7.53
N GLY A 423 -0.03 1.04 -8.22
CA GLY A 423 -0.33 1.29 -9.61
C GLY A 423 -1.43 0.40 -10.18
N SER A 424 -1.83 -0.65 -9.46
CA SER A 424 -2.81 -1.63 -9.93
C SER A 424 -4.24 -1.12 -9.77
N LEU A 425 -4.90 -0.83 -10.89
CA LEU A 425 -6.30 -0.42 -10.91
C LEU A 425 -7.21 -1.54 -10.40
N GLY A 426 -8.13 -1.21 -9.49
CA GLY A 426 -9.02 -2.14 -8.82
C GLY A 426 -8.46 -2.76 -7.53
N TRP A 427 -7.27 -2.36 -7.09
CA TRP A 427 -6.64 -2.87 -5.87
C TRP A 427 -7.41 -2.53 -4.59
N ALA A 428 -7.98 -1.32 -4.52
CA ALA A 428 -8.46 -0.77 -3.25
C ALA A 428 -9.55 -1.60 -2.57
N PHE A 429 -10.53 -2.09 -3.31
CA PHE A 429 -11.65 -2.80 -2.70
C PHE A 429 -11.24 -4.12 -2.05
N PRO A 430 -10.61 -5.09 -2.74
CA PRO A 430 -10.12 -6.30 -2.07
C PRO A 430 -9.07 -6.00 -1.00
N ALA A 431 -8.18 -5.02 -1.19
CA ALA A 431 -7.22 -4.64 -0.16
C ALA A 431 -7.88 -4.06 1.11
N ALA A 432 -8.99 -3.33 0.96
CA ALA A 432 -9.78 -2.85 2.10
C ALA A 432 -10.39 -4.00 2.89
N LEU A 433 -10.86 -5.07 2.21
CA LEU A 433 -11.34 -6.28 2.87
C LEU A 433 -10.21 -6.96 3.66
N GLY A 434 -9.03 -7.09 3.07
CA GLY A 434 -7.85 -7.61 3.75
C GLY A 434 -7.40 -6.76 4.94
N ALA A 435 -7.39 -5.43 4.79
CA ALA A 435 -7.09 -4.50 5.88
C ALA A 435 -8.09 -4.62 7.03
N GLN A 436 -9.39 -4.82 6.72
CA GLN A 436 -10.41 -5.05 7.75
C GLN A 436 -10.22 -6.38 8.48
N CYS A 437 -9.75 -7.43 7.79
CA CYS A 437 -9.36 -8.70 8.44
C CYS A 437 -8.18 -8.49 9.41
N GLY A 438 -7.21 -7.66 9.03
CA GLY A 438 -6.03 -7.36 9.85
C GLY A 438 -6.28 -6.39 11.01
N ALA A 439 -7.31 -5.57 10.91
CA ALA A 439 -7.66 -4.55 11.90
C ALA A 439 -9.18 -4.52 12.16
N PRO A 440 -9.75 -5.56 12.78
CA PRO A 440 -11.19 -5.76 12.90
C PRO A 440 -11.91 -4.65 13.69
N ASP A 441 -11.22 -4.01 14.64
CA ASP A 441 -11.77 -2.96 15.50
C ASP A 441 -11.70 -1.56 14.89
N ARG A 442 -10.96 -1.39 13.79
CA ARG A 442 -10.77 -0.10 13.12
C ARG A 442 -11.78 0.06 11.99
N PRO A 443 -12.41 1.24 11.84
CA PRO A 443 -13.23 1.54 10.66
C PRO A 443 -12.37 1.61 9.39
N VAL A 444 -12.82 0.94 8.32
CA VAL A 444 -12.16 0.99 7.01
C VAL A 444 -13.08 1.67 6.00
N VAL A 445 -12.57 2.69 5.35
CA VAL A 445 -13.22 3.37 4.22
C VAL A 445 -12.40 3.09 2.96
N CYS A 446 -13.04 2.51 1.96
CA CYS A 446 -12.48 2.27 0.63
C CYS A 446 -12.92 3.38 -0.31
N PHE A 447 -12.00 4.13 -0.91
CA PHE A 447 -12.26 5.09 -1.96
C PHE A 447 -11.85 4.52 -3.32
N SER A 448 -12.82 4.27 -4.18
CA SER A 448 -12.60 3.70 -5.52
C SER A 448 -13.33 4.50 -6.59
N GLY A 449 -12.72 4.66 -7.76
CA GLY A 449 -13.47 5.09 -8.94
C GLY A 449 -14.35 3.93 -9.46
N ASP A 450 -15.40 4.28 -10.20
CA ASP A 450 -16.29 3.31 -10.84
C ASP A 450 -15.53 2.34 -11.76
N GLY A 451 -14.64 2.83 -12.61
CA GLY A 451 -13.81 2.01 -13.48
C GLY A 451 -12.88 1.05 -12.75
N ALA A 452 -12.35 1.46 -11.58
CA ALA A 452 -11.54 0.59 -10.73
C ALA A 452 -12.39 -0.48 -10.03
N PHE A 453 -13.57 -0.10 -9.56
CA PHE A 453 -14.45 -1.01 -8.82
C PHE A 453 -14.98 -2.17 -9.69
N TYR A 454 -15.18 -1.96 -11.00
CA TYR A 454 -15.59 -3.03 -11.92
C TYR A 454 -14.64 -4.23 -11.94
N TYR A 455 -13.34 -4.04 -11.65
CA TYR A 455 -12.37 -5.13 -11.70
C TYR A 455 -12.64 -6.24 -10.69
N HIS A 456 -13.21 -5.88 -9.51
CA HIS A 456 -13.35 -6.80 -8.38
C HIS A 456 -14.70 -6.67 -7.66
N LEU A 457 -15.75 -6.19 -8.35
CA LEU A 457 -17.07 -6.03 -7.74
C LEU A 457 -17.67 -7.35 -7.22
N SER A 458 -17.22 -8.50 -7.73
CA SER A 458 -17.61 -9.83 -7.24
C SER A 458 -17.24 -10.05 -5.76
N GLU A 459 -16.24 -9.34 -5.25
CA GLU A 459 -15.84 -9.41 -3.84
C GLU A 459 -16.87 -8.78 -2.88
N LEU A 460 -17.94 -8.17 -3.40
CA LEU A 460 -19.13 -7.85 -2.59
C LEU A 460 -19.71 -9.10 -1.91
N GLU A 461 -19.64 -10.26 -2.61
CA GLU A 461 -20.05 -11.54 -1.97
C GLU A 461 -19.11 -11.89 -0.81
N THR A 462 -17.80 -11.78 -1.00
CA THR A 462 -16.82 -12.02 0.06
C THR A 462 -17.03 -11.07 1.24
N GLN A 463 -17.24 -9.77 0.97
CA GLN A 463 -17.56 -8.78 1.99
C GLN A 463 -18.83 -9.16 2.78
N ARG A 464 -19.88 -9.59 2.08
CA ARG A 464 -21.16 -9.99 2.69
C ARG A 464 -21.03 -11.28 3.51
N ARG A 465 -20.41 -12.31 2.94
CA ARG A 465 -20.23 -13.62 3.55
C ARG A 465 -19.47 -13.56 4.87
N TRP A 466 -18.44 -12.72 4.95
CA TRP A 466 -17.61 -12.49 6.13
C TRP A 466 -18.09 -11.33 7.00
N ASN A 467 -19.17 -10.65 6.61
CA ASN A 467 -19.69 -9.46 7.29
C ASN A 467 -18.59 -8.41 7.59
N LEU A 468 -17.68 -8.16 6.63
CA LEU A 468 -16.59 -7.22 6.80
C LEU A 468 -17.11 -5.77 6.74
N PRO A 469 -17.02 -4.99 7.84
CA PRO A 469 -17.65 -3.68 7.95
C PRO A 469 -16.85 -2.58 7.22
N VAL A 470 -16.52 -2.81 5.95
CA VAL A 470 -15.90 -1.82 5.07
C VAL A 470 -17.00 -0.93 4.49
N VAL A 471 -16.79 0.39 4.55
CA VAL A 471 -17.59 1.38 3.83
C VAL A 471 -16.91 1.65 2.49
N THR A 472 -17.53 1.19 1.41
CA THR A 472 -17.01 1.39 0.05
C THR A 472 -17.65 2.63 -0.56
N VAL A 473 -16.85 3.65 -0.86
CA VAL A 473 -17.25 4.89 -1.51
C VAL A 473 -16.83 4.83 -2.97
N ILE A 474 -17.80 4.80 -3.88
CA ILE A 474 -17.57 4.83 -5.31
C ILE A 474 -17.69 6.27 -5.80
N ASN A 475 -16.59 6.83 -6.29
CA ASN A 475 -16.57 8.06 -7.06
C ASN A 475 -17.05 7.74 -8.48
N ASN A 476 -18.37 7.82 -8.69
CA ASN A 476 -19.06 7.38 -9.90
C ASN A 476 -19.24 8.54 -10.87
N ASN A 477 -18.38 8.62 -11.86
CA ASN A 477 -18.44 9.60 -12.95
C ASN A 477 -18.59 8.98 -14.34
N SER A 478 -18.93 7.70 -14.41
CA SER A 478 -19.15 6.91 -15.61
C SER A 478 -17.95 6.88 -16.57
N GLY A 479 -16.72 6.78 -16.03
CA GLY A 479 -15.54 6.67 -16.89
C GLY A 479 -14.19 6.81 -16.20
N PHE A 480 -13.13 6.75 -17.02
CA PHE A 480 -11.75 6.99 -16.59
C PHE A 480 -11.39 8.47 -16.68
N GLY A 481 -11.65 9.26 -15.63
CA GLY A 481 -11.46 10.72 -15.62
C GLY A 481 -10.04 11.16 -16.00
N GLN A 482 -9.00 10.48 -15.52
CA GLN A 482 -7.60 10.76 -15.89
C GLN A 482 -7.34 10.54 -17.39
N GLY A 483 -7.93 9.49 -17.97
CA GLY A 483 -7.87 9.19 -19.41
C GLY A 483 -8.58 10.25 -20.23
N THR A 484 -9.77 10.68 -19.80
CA THR A 484 -10.59 11.69 -20.47
C THR A 484 -9.80 12.97 -20.72
N GLN A 485 -9.10 13.48 -19.71
CA GLN A 485 -8.32 14.72 -19.81
C GLN A 485 -7.13 14.59 -20.78
N LYS A 486 -6.43 13.46 -20.76
CA LYS A 486 -5.30 13.19 -21.66
C LYS A 486 -5.80 13.05 -23.13
N ILE A 487 -6.89 12.35 -23.33
CA ILE A 487 -7.47 12.16 -24.68
C ILE A 487 -8.00 13.47 -25.23
N ALA A 488 -8.67 14.31 -24.44
CA ALA A 488 -9.15 15.62 -24.85
C ALA A 488 -8.02 16.53 -25.38
N SER A 489 -6.79 16.39 -24.89
CA SER A 489 -5.65 17.17 -25.37
C SER A 489 -5.33 16.87 -26.86
N PHE A 490 -5.49 15.64 -27.32
CA PHE A 490 -5.31 15.28 -28.73
C PHE A 490 -6.41 15.83 -29.63
N TYR A 491 -7.57 16.09 -29.08
CA TYR A 491 -8.70 16.71 -29.77
C TYR A 491 -8.84 18.21 -29.50
N GLN A 492 -7.75 18.87 -29.11
CA GLN A 492 -7.71 20.33 -28.87
C GLN A 492 -8.72 20.79 -27.80
N GLY A 493 -8.89 20.01 -26.73
CA GLY A 493 -9.79 20.30 -25.63
C GLY A 493 -11.25 19.90 -25.86
N ARG A 494 -11.58 19.31 -27.02
CA ARG A 494 -12.91 18.74 -27.27
C ARG A 494 -12.98 17.29 -26.78
N GLU A 495 -14.13 16.85 -26.35
CA GLU A 495 -14.43 15.43 -26.27
C GLU A 495 -14.43 14.87 -27.70
N GLY A 496 -13.50 13.99 -28.04
CA GLY A 496 -13.32 13.53 -29.40
C GLY A 496 -14.02 12.22 -29.69
N GLY A 497 -14.43 12.03 -30.96
CA GLY A 497 -14.86 10.76 -31.51
C GLY A 497 -16.03 10.10 -30.76
N ASN A 498 -15.85 8.82 -30.42
CA ASN A 498 -16.76 8.02 -29.60
C ASN A 498 -16.13 7.81 -28.22
N PRO A 499 -16.39 8.64 -27.22
CA PRO A 499 -15.79 8.50 -25.87
C PRO A 499 -16.14 7.16 -25.22
N GLU A 500 -17.28 6.56 -25.53
CA GLU A 500 -17.68 5.23 -25.06
C GLU A 500 -16.74 4.10 -25.55
N GLU A 501 -16.03 4.29 -26.64
CA GLU A 501 -15.06 3.31 -27.14
C GLU A 501 -13.73 3.37 -26.39
N ILE A 502 -13.43 4.47 -25.69
CA ILE A 502 -12.09 4.74 -25.16
C ILE A 502 -12.07 4.85 -23.64
N ASN A 503 -12.97 5.62 -23.03
CA ASN A 503 -12.84 6.01 -21.62
C ASN A 503 -14.17 6.29 -20.89
N ARG A 504 -15.32 6.16 -21.54
CA ARG A 504 -16.64 6.32 -20.94
C ARG A 504 -17.31 4.96 -20.72
N PHE A 505 -18.16 4.89 -19.71
CA PHE A 505 -19.00 3.74 -19.42
C PHE A 505 -20.48 4.12 -19.52
N GLY A 506 -21.34 3.13 -19.72
CA GLY A 506 -22.76 3.30 -19.50
C GLY A 506 -23.06 3.61 -18.02
N PRO A 507 -24.11 4.38 -17.71
CA PRO A 507 -24.45 4.73 -16.35
C PRO A 507 -24.78 3.47 -15.53
N THR A 508 -24.11 3.28 -14.41
CA THR A 508 -24.28 2.11 -13.54
C THR A 508 -24.73 2.55 -12.15
N ASN A 509 -25.73 1.85 -11.62
CA ASN A 509 -26.19 2.01 -10.25
C ASN A 509 -25.52 0.97 -9.34
N PHE A 510 -24.35 1.31 -8.79
CA PHE A 510 -23.60 0.41 -7.90
C PHE A 510 -24.32 0.15 -6.58
N ALA A 511 -25.10 1.12 -6.10
CA ALA A 511 -25.93 0.91 -4.91
C ALA A 511 -26.97 -0.20 -5.13
N ALA A 512 -27.58 -0.28 -6.32
CA ALA A 512 -28.51 -1.36 -6.66
C ALA A 512 -27.78 -2.71 -6.76
N ILE A 513 -26.57 -2.73 -7.34
CA ILE A 513 -25.73 -3.92 -7.40
C ILE A 513 -25.42 -4.42 -5.98
N ALA A 514 -24.97 -3.55 -5.09
CA ALA A 514 -24.66 -3.90 -3.70
C ALA A 514 -25.88 -4.52 -2.98
N ARG A 515 -27.08 -3.95 -3.18
CA ARG A 515 -28.32 -4.49 -2.62
C ARG A 515 -28.63 -5.91 -3.12
N ASN A 516 -28.34 -6.22 -4.38
CA ASN A 516 -28.50 -7.57 -4.94
C ASN A 516 -27.51 -8.58 -4.33
N PHE A 517 -26.35 -8.13 -3.82
CA PHE A 517 -25.44 -8.94 -3.02
C PHE A 517 -25.81 -8.99 -1.52
N GLY A 518 -26.91 -8.33 -1.10
CA GLY A 518 -27.34 -8.27 0.29
C GLY A 518 -26.53 -7.30 1.16
N ILE A 519 -25.89 -6.30 0.53
CA ILE A 519 -25.16 -5.21 1.18
C ILE A 519 -26.02 -3.94 1.10
N GLU A 520 -26.02 -3.12 2.15
CA GLU A 520 -26.67 -1.81 2.11
C GLU A 520 -25.99 -0.94 1.04
N GLY A 521 -26.74 -0.55 0.01
CA GLY A 521 -26.29 0.33 -1.06
C GLY A 521 -27.08 1.63 -1.06
N ILE A 522 -26.39 2.77 -0.98
CA ILE A 522 -26.97 4.12 -0.95
C ILE A 522 -26.42 4.88 -2.15
N ARG A 523 -27.30 5.39 -3.01
CA ARG A 523 -26.93 6.28 -4.11
C ARG A 523 -27.09 7.73 -3.64
N ILE A 524 -26.06 8.55 -3.85
CA ILE A 524 -25.98 9.92 -3.39
C ILE A 524 -25.75 10.83 -4.61
N GLU A 525 -26.70 11.71 -4.87
CA GLU A 525 -26.70 12.67 -5.97
C GLU A 525 -26.71 14.14 -5.47
N ASP A 526 -27.23 14.36 -4.25
CA ASP A 526 -27.27 15.67 -3.61
C ASP A 526 -26.09 15.80 -2.61
N PRO A 527 -25.26 16.87 -2.71
CA PRO A 527 -24.19 17.14 -1.75
C PRO A 527 -24.66 17.22 -0.29
N ALA A 528 -25.92 17.65 -0.04
CA ALA A 528 -26.47 17.78 1.31
C ALA A 528 -26.63 16.42 2.03
N ASP A 529 -26.78 15.32 1.30
CA ASP A 529 -26.96 13.97 1.87
C ASP A 529 -25.63 13.31 2.24
N LEU A 530 -24.50 13.81 1.72
CA LEU A 530 -23.20 13.11 1.75
C LEU A 530 -22.65 12.95 3.18
N ALA A 531 -22.64 14.01 3.97
CA ALA A 531 -22.12 14.01 5.35
C ALA A 531 -22.87 13.00 6.24
N LEU A 532 -24.22 13.01 6.15
CA LEU A 532 -25.06 12.12 6.93
C LEU A 532 -24.89 10.65 6.51
N ALA A 533 -24.82 10.40 5.20
CA ALA A 533 -24.65 9.04 4.66
C ALA A 533 -23.29 8.44 5.10
N LEU A 534 -22.19 9.19 4.99
CA LEU A 534 -20.86 8.77 5.43
C LEU A 534 -20.83 8.47 6.93
N THR A 535 -21.31 9.40 7.76
CA THR A 535 -21.31 9.24 9.21
C THR A 535 -22.12 8.01 9.65
N ARG A 536 -23.30 7.80 9.08
CA ARG A 536 -24.17 6.63 9.37
C ARG A 536 -23.53 5.32 8.90
N ALA A 537 -22.96 5.31 7.69
CA ALA A 537 -22.31 4.13 7.14
C ALA A 537 -21.14 3.67 8.01
N ILE A 538 -20.27 4.59 8.43
CA ILE A 538 -19.12 4.29 9.29
C ILE A 538 -19.57 3.82 10.68
N ALA A 539 -20.55 4.49 11.29
CA ALA A 539 -21.08 4.14 12.61
C ALA A 539 -21.80 2.79 12.64
N ALA A 540 -22.38 2.37 11.52
CA ALA A 540 -23.17 1.13 11.43
C ALA A 540 -22.32 -0.14 11.65
N ARG A 541 -21.01 -0.10 11.46
CA ARG A 541 -20.08 -1.23 11.60
C ARG A 541 -20.58 -2.49 10.86
N LYS A 542 -21.04 -2.31 9.65
CA LYS A 542 -21.50 -3.36 8.73
C LYS A 542 -21.07 -3.02 7.29
N PRO A 543 -21.15 -3.98 6.35
CA PRO A 543 -20.93 -3.72 4.92
C PRO A 543 -21.86 -2.65 4.38
N VAL A 544 -21.30 -1.56 3.79
CA VAL A 544 -22.08 -0.49 3.14
C VAL A 544 -21.36 -0.05 1.87
N LEU A 545 -22.11 0.22 0.80
CA LEU A 545 -21.62 0.86 -0.41
C LEU A 545 -22.34 2.20 -0.65
N LEU A 546 -21.57 3.26 -0.78
CA LEU A 546 -22.02 4.59 -1.16
C LEU A 546 -21.66 4.84 -2.62
N ASP A 547 -22.67 4.95 -3.47
CA ASP A 547 -22.56 5.25 -4.92
C ASP A 547 -22.73 6.76 -5.11
N VAL A 548 -21.61 7.49 -5.10
CA VAL A 548 -21.59 8.96 -5.12
C VAL A 548 -21.42 9.45 -6.56
N ILE A 549 -22.42 10.18 -7.04
CA ILE A 549 -22.43 10.70 -8.42
C ILE A 549 -21.62 11.99 -8.50
N THR A 550 -20.57 11.96 -9.30
CA THR A 550 -19.64 13.07 -9.49
C THR A 550 -19.49 13.43 -10.97
N ASP A 551 -18.86 14.58 -11.25
CA ASP A 551 -18.52 14.98 -12.61
C ASP A 551 -17.19 14.36 -13.05
N ILE A 552 -17.08 13.96 -14.32
CA ILE A 552 -15.85 13.44 -14.93
C ILE A 552 -14.91 14.55 -15.43
N HIS A 553 -15.42 15.77 -15.65
CA HIS A 553 -14.68 16.87 -16.27
C HIS A 553 -13.67 17.57 -15.34
N PRO A 554 -13.87 17.67 -14.00
CA PRO A 554 -12.88 18.27 -13.13
C PRO A 554 -11.54 17.54 -13.19
N ARG A 555 -10.46 18.32 -13.18
CA ARG A 555 -9.09 17.79 -13.10
C ARG A 555 -8.68 17.65 -11.65
N ALA A 556 -8.06 16.52 -11.33
CA ALA A 556 -7.35 16.40 -10.08
C ALA A 556 -6.21 17.43 -10.01
N PRO A 557 -5.78 17.86 -8.80
CA PRO A 557 -4.67 18.78 -8.66
C PRO A 557 -3.45 18.31 -9.46
N GLU A 558 -2.91 19.20 -10.28
CA GLU A 558 -1.71 18.91 -11.07
C GLU A 558 -0.45 19.17 -10.22
N ALA A 559 0.53 18.30 -10.32
CA ALA A 559 1.82 18.49 -9.67
C ALA A 559 2.47 19.79 -10.20
N TRP A 560 3.04 20.59 -9.30
CA TRP A 560 3.86 21.72 -9.72
C TRP A 560 5.06 21.23 -10.54
N GLU A 561 5.28 21.86 -11.67
CA GLU A 561 6.41 21.57 -12.56
C GLU A 561 7.45 22.71 -12.48
N PRO A 562 8.74 22.38 -12.43
CA PRO A 562 9.77 23.41 -12.52
C PRO A 562 9.73 24.12 -13.88
N PRO A 563 10.15 25.39 -13.96
CA PRO A 563 10.29 26.09 -15.22
C PRO A 563 11.14 25.29 -16.20
N ALA A 564 10.77 25.32 -17.48
CA ALA A 564 11.60 24.71 -18.52
C ALA A 564 13.01 25.32 -18.48
N ALA A 565 14.03 24.45 -18.51
CA ALA A 565 15.43 24.88 -18.47
C ALA A 565 15.85 25.58 -19.77
#